data_d58047a52f44a8256eddd219ee693fcd
#
_entry.id   d58047a52f44a8256eddd219ee693fcd
#
_cell.length_a   1.000
_cell.length_b   1.000
_cell.length_c   1.000
_cell.angle_alpha   90.00
_cell.angle_beta   90.00
_cell.angle_gamma   90.00
#
_symmetry.space_group_name_H-M   'P 1'
#
loop_
_entity.id
_entity.type
_entity.pdbx_description
1 polymer ?
#
loop_
_entity_poly.entity_id
_entity_poly.type
_entity_poly.pdbx_seq_one_letter_code
_entity_poly.pdbx_strand_id
1 'polypeptide(L)'
;MNLDRDLLLPTSLPLVKICGVRTPADLEACAAAGANAVGLVFAPGSPRELAPTEVIDLIAEMPDELEPIALFVDPANDLVDAWPGAWIQLHGEETPERVTAIAAMTGHRIIKAIPFDADAVLAWDEHPDVEILLIDGPRGGSGEPFDHAALAPLLATLAKPVIIAGGLDPETVAEVVRGLQPFGVDVSSGVESTHGVKDHDRIRAFVTAARG
;
A
#
# COMPACT_ATOMS: atom_id res chain seq x y z
N MET A 1 19.24 -4.24 -9.19
CA MET A 1 18.19 -3.32 -8.73
C MET A 1 18.88 -2.05 -8.26
N ASN A 2 18.54 -0.89 -8.83
CA ASN A 2 19.19 0.38 -8.49
C ASN A 2 18.50 0.93 -7.24
N LEU A 3 19.09 0.72 -6.07
CA LEU A 3 18.52 1.06 -4.75
C LEU A 3 18.46 2.58 -4.44
N ASP A 4 18.97 3.42 -5.39
CA ASP A 4 19.06 4.87 -5.21
C ASP A 4 17.81 5.64 -5.72
N ARG A 5 16.81 4.96 -6.25
CA ARG A 5 15.55 5.57 -6.70
C ARG A 5 14.48 5.39 -5.63
N ASP A 6 14.05 6.47 -5.04
CA ASP A 6 12.85 6.50 -4.21
C ASP A 6 11.61 6.61 -5.11
N LEU A 7 11.10 5.46 -5.57
CA LEU A 7 9.94 5.38 -6.45
C LEU A 7 8.63 5.78 -5.75
N LEU A 8 8.65 5.84 -4.40
CA LEU A 8 7.51 6.36 -3.64
C LEU A 8 7.51 7.89 -3.50
N LEU A 9 8.49 8.59 -4.09
CA LEU A 9 8.41 10.05 -4.29
C LEU A 9 8.09 10.32 -5.77
N PRO A 10 6.84 10.12 -6.21
CA PRO A 10 6.49 10.23 -7.62
C PRO A 10 6.65 11.67 -8.10
N THR A 11 7.06 11.82 -9.36
CA THR A 11 7.10 13.14 -10.03
C THR A 11 5.71 13.69 -10.34
N SER A 12 4.67 12.84 -10.22
CA SER A 12 3.25 13.20 -10.39
C SER A 12 2.41 12.55 -9.31
N LEU A 13 1.55 13.32 -8.65
CA LEU A 13 0.56 12.84 -7.68
C LEU A 13 -0.78 12.55 -8.39
N PRO A 14 -1.58 11.65 -7.81
CA PRO A 14 -1.28 10.81 -6.65
C PRO A 14 -0.35 9.65 -6.98
N LEU A 15 0.39 9.14 -5.98
CA LEU A 15 1.00 7.81 -6.03
C LEU A 15 -0.13 6.78 -6.17
N VAL A 16 0.05 5.80 -7.06
CA VAL A 16 -0.93 4.70 -7.22
C VAL A 16 -0.26 3.38 -6.86
N LYS A 17 -0.81 2.71 -5.84
CA LYS A 17 -0.38 1.39 -5.39
C LYS A 17 -1.45 0.33 -5.72
N ILE A 18 -1.01 -0.81 -6.25
CA ILE A 18 -1.86 -1.99 -6.48
C ILE A 18 -1.44 -3.08 -5.49
N CYS A 19 -2.31 -3.37 -4.53
CA CYS A 19 -2.01 -4.31 -3.45
C CYS A 19 -2.47 -5.74 -3.77
N GLY A 20 -1.67 -6.74 -3.38
CA GLY A 20 -2.00 -8.15 -3.56
C GLY A 20 -1.76 -8.65 -4.98
N VAL A 21 -0.69 -8.20 -5.60
CA VAL A 21 -0.15 -8.71 -6.87
C VAL A 21 0.50 -10.06 -6.63
N ARG A 22 0.27 -11.04 -7.52
CA ARG A 22 0.71 -12.42 -7.31
C ARG A 22 1.42 -13.06 -8.50
N THR A 23 1.34 -12.47 -9.67
CA THR A 23 1.90 -13.06 -10.89
C THR A 23 2.75 -12.04 -11.66
N PRO A 24 3.73 -12.52 -12.48
CA PRO A 24 4.46 -11.64 -13.39
C PRO A 24 3.54 -10.84 -14.33
N ALA A 25 2.46 -11.47 -14.81
CA ALA A 25 1.49 -10.79 -15.66
C ALA A 25 0.78 -9.63 -14.94
N ASP A 26 0.55 -9.74 -13.63
CA ASP A 26 0.01 -8.64 -12.82
C ASP A 26 1.03 -7.49 -12.72
N LEU A 27 2.33 -7.81 -12.55
CA LEU A 27 3.41 -6.81 -12.53
C LEU A 27 3.48 -6.04 -13.85
N GLU A 28 3.47 -6.77 -14.98
CA GLU A 28 3.45 -6.17 -16.30
C GLU A 28 2.23 -5.25 -16.50
N ALA A 29 1.06 -5.70 -16.07
CA ALA A 29 -0.17 -4.91 -16.15
C ALA A 29 -0.10 -3.63 -15.30
N CYS A 30 0.45 -3.71 -14.08
CA CYS A 30 0.67 -2.56 -13.20
C CYS A 30 1.64 -1.55 -13.82
N ALA A 31 2.79 -2.00 -14.32
CA ALA A 31 3.78 -1.15 -14.97
C ALA A 31 3.22 -0.49 -16.24
N ALA A 32 2.58 -1.27 -17.11
CA ALA A 32 1.95 -0.76 -18.32
C ALA A 32 0.82 0.25 -18.06
N ALA A 33 0.10 0.11 -16.95
CA ALA A 33 -0.90 1.07 -16.52
C ALA A 33 -0.29 2.35 -15.93
N GLY A 34 0.97 2.33 -15.52
CA GLY A 34 1.66 3.45 -14.86
C GLY A 34 1.43 3.50 -13.35
N ALA A 35 1.19 2.38 -12.69
CA ALA A 35 1.23 2.29 -11.23
C ALA A 35 2.66 2.61 -10.72
N ASN A 36 2.77 3.08 -9.48
CA ASN A 36 4.06 3.42 -8.87
C ASN A 36 4.58 2.29 -7.98
N ALA A 37 3.66 1.57 -7.33
CA ALA A 37 4.02 0.54 -6.36
C ALA A 37 3.08 -0.66 -6.43
N VAL A 38 3.59 -1.80 -5.97
CA VAL A 38 2.83 -3.04 -5.82
C VAL A 38 2.99 -3.60 -4.41
N GLY A 39 1.89 -4.10 -3.85
CA GLY A 39 1.90 -4.78 -2.55
C GLY A 39 2.03 -6.29 -2.73
N LEU A 40 3.05 -6.89 -2.12
CA LEU A 40 3.27 -8.33 -2.01
C LEU A 40 2.85 -8.77 -0.61
N VAL A 41 1.86 -9.65 -0.50
CA VAL A 41 1.18 -9.95 0.78
C VAL A 41 1.78 -11.17 1.46
N PHE A 42 2.25 -10.98 2.69
CA PHE A 42 2.77 -12.03 3.58
C PHE A 42 1.86 -12.25 4.80
N ALA A 43 0.57 -12.05 4.64
CA ALA A 43 -0.41 -12.23 5.70
C ALA A 43 -1.01 -13.64 5.64
N PRO A 44 -0.78 -14.52 6.64
CA PRO A 44 -1.29 -15.89 6.65
C PRO A 44 -2.81 -15.95 6.51
N GLY A 45 -3.27 -16.81 5.61
CA GLY A 45 -4.70 -17.01 5.33
C GLY A 45 -5.32 -15.95 4.41
N SER A 46 -4.56 -14.98 3.96
CA SER A 46 -5.01 -14.06 2.90
C SER A 46 -5.14 -14.80 1.56
N PRO A 47 -6.19 -14.54 0.76
CA PRO A 47 -6.28 -15.10 -0.60
C PRO A 47 -5.19 -14.54 -1.53
N ARG A 48 -4.46 -13.51 -1.07
CA ARG A 48 -3.36 -12.86 -1.77
C ARG A 48 -2.00 -13.22 -1.19
N GLU A 49 -1.96 -14.12 -0.21
CA GLU A 49 -0.72 -14.57 0.43
C GLU A 49 0.24 -15.18 -0.60
N LEU A 50 1.50 -14.79 -0.50
CA LEU A 50 2.60 -15.31 -1.31
C LEU A 50 3.51 -16.18 -0.44
N ALA A 51 3.88 -17.34 -0.96
CA ALA A 51 4.95 -18.14 -0.37
C ALA A 51 6.32 -17.47 -0.64
N PRO A 52 7.32 -17.66 0.24
CA PRO A 52 8.64 -17.06 0.05
C PRO A 52 9.29 -17.38 -1.32
N THR A 53 9.05 -18.56 -1.87
CA THR A 53 9.55 -18.96 -3.20
C THR A 53 8.89 -18.19 -4.32
N GLU A 54 7.60 -17.89 -4.23
CA GLU A 54 6.87 -17.10 -5.24
C GLU A 54 7.38 -15.65 -5.28
N VAL A 55 7.76 -15.12 -4.11
CA VAL A 55 8.29 -13.75 -3.99
C VAL A 55 9.63 -13.62 -4.69
N ILE A 56 10.51 -14.61 -4.60
CA ILE A 56 11.82 -14.59 -5.28
C ILE A 56 11.62 -14.44 -6.80
N ASP A 57 10.70 -15.20 -7.36
CA ASP A 57 10.39 -15.17 -8.78
C ASP A 57 9.81 -13.80 -9.19
N LEU A 58 8.86 -13.27 -8.40
CA LEU A 58 8.27 -11.95 -8.65
C LEU A 58 9.28 -10.81 -8.56
N ILE A 59 10.19 -10.84 -7.57
CA ILE A 59 11.24 -9.83 -7.45
C ILE A 59 12.24 -9.90 -8.63
N ALA A 60 12.54 -11.10 -9.12
CA ALA A 60 13.42 -11.27 -10.27
C ALA A 60 12.84 -10.70 -11.58
N GLU A 61 11.50 -10.70 -11.68
CA GLU A 61 10.77 -10.18 -12.86
C GLU A 61 10.18 -8.79 -12.63
N MET A 62 10.55 -8.11 -11.51
CA MET A 62 10.00 -6.80 -11.16
C MET A 62 10.40 -5.73 -12.17
N PRO A 63 9.46 -5.04 -12.84
CA PRO A 63 9.76 -3.89 -13.67
C PRO A 63 10.40 -2.75 -12.86
N ASP A 64 11.40 -2.08 -13.45
CA ASP A 64 12.15 -0.99 -12.80
C ASP A 64 11.28 0.22 -12.41
N GLU A 65 10.09 0.34 -12.98
CA GLU A 65 9.13 1.41 -12.72
C GLU A 65 8.30 1.18 -11.46
N LEU A 66 8.30 -0.05 -10.92
CA LEU A 66 7.48 -0.43 -9.77
C LEU A 66 8.30 -0.56 -8.50
N GLU A 67 7.81 0.03 -7.41
CA GLU A 67 8.35 -0.20 -6.07
C GLU A 67 7.62 -1.38 -5.40
N PRO A 68 8.32 -2.48 -5.04
CA PRO A 68 7.74 -3.56 -4.29
C PRO A 68 7.63 -3.22 -2.81
N ILE A 69 6.45 -3.39 -2.25
CA ILE A 69 6.17 -3.18 -0.82
C ILE A 69 5.70 -4.50 -0.21
N ALA A 70 6.47 -5.03 0.75
CA ALA A 70 6.02 -6.21 1.49
C ALA A 70 4.95 -5.82 2.52
N LEU A 71 3.78 -6.45 2.45
CA LEU A 71 2.70 -6.25 3.40
C LEU A 71 2.71 -7.38 4.44
N PHE A 72 2.82 -7.00 5.69
CA PHE A 72 2.81 -7.88 6.85
C PHE A 72 1.65 -7.57 7.79
N VAL A 73 1.21 -8.59 8.52
CA VAL A 73 0.23 -8.51 9.61
C VAL A 73 0.84 -9.19 10.81
N ASP A 74 1.17 -8.45 11.85
CA ASP A 74 1.79 -8.91 13.10
C ASP A 74 2.96 -9.90 12.87
N PRO A 75 3.97 -9.55 12.06
CA PRO A 75 4.97 -10.49 11.58
C PRO A 75 5.97 -10.92 12.65
N ALA A 76 6.54 -12.13 12.48
CA ALA A 76 7.74 -12.54 13.16
C ALA A 76 8.99 -11.79 12.61
N ASN A 77 10.02 -11.66 13.42
CA ASN A 77 11.22 -10.88 13.07
C ASN A 77 11.95 -11.41 11.84
N ASP A 78 12.13 -12.72 11.77
CA ASP A 78 12.84 -13.40 10.69
C ASP A 78 12.15 -13.22 9.33
N LEU A 79 10.82 -13.13 9.32
CA LEU A 79 10.06 -12.88 8.10
C LEU A 79 10.29 -11.46 7.56
N VAL A 80 10.32 -10.47 8.44
CA VAL A 80 10.58 -9.07 8.04
C VAL A 80 12.03 -8.86 7.63
N ASP A 81 12.98 -9.43 8.39
CA ASP A 81 14.41 -9.33 8.10
C ASP A 81 14.82 -9.99 6.77
N ALA A 82 14.06 -11.01 6.35
CA ALA A 82 14.29 -11.69 5.07
C ALA A 82 13.84 -10.88 3.84
N TRP A 83 13.08 -9.78 4.02
CA TRP A 83 12.62 -8.95 2.91
C TRP A 83 13.76 -8.14 2.27
N PRO A 84 14.02 -8.28 0.96
CA PRO A 84 15.15 -7.60 0.31
C PRO A 84 14.84 -6.17 -0.17
N GLY A 85 13.58 -5.76 -0.18
CA GLY A 85 13.16 -4.44 -0.64
C GLY A 85 13.31 -3.35 0.41
N ALA A 86 13.19 -2.09 0.01
CA ALA A 86 13.34 -0.95 0.91
C ALA A 86 12.11 -0.70 1.79
N TRP A 87 10.92 -1.01 1.27
CA TRP A 87 9.65 -0.66 1.90
C TRP A 87 8.90 -1.85 2.45
N ILE A 88 8.33 -1.66 3.64
CA ILE A 88 7.37 -2.58 4.24
C ILE A 88 6.09 -1.83 4.62
N GLN A 89 4.97 -2.52 4.57
CA GLN A 89 3.69 -2.06 5.10
C GLN A 89 3.27 -2.95 6.27
N LEU A 90 3.11 -2.36 7.43
CA LEU A 90 2.59 -3.01 8.63
C LEU A 90 1.08 -2.78 8.72
N HIS A 91 0.30 -3.85 8.61
CA HIS A 91 -1.17 -3.80 8.48
C HIS A 91 -1.89 -4.61 9.56
N GLY A 92 -1.18 -4.91 10.63
CA GLY A 92 -1.69 -5.59 11.82
C GLY A 92 -1.93 -4.63 12.99
N GLU A 93 -2.03 -5.21 14.19
CA GLU A 93 -2.18 -4.48 15.44
C GLU A 93 -0.81 -4.19 16.10
N GLU A 94 0.23 -3.98 15.27
CA GLU A 94 1.58 -3.69 15.77
C GLU A 94 1.56 -2.44 16.65
N THR A 95 2.08 -2.58 17.89
CA THR A 95 2.21 -1.43 18.82
C THR A 95 3.31 -0.47 18.37
N PRO A 96 3.34 0.78 18.84
CA PRO A 96 4.42 1.73 18.54
C PRO A 96 5.82 1.17 18.87
N GLU A 97 5.97 0.47 20.01
CA GLU A 97 7.23 -0.15 20.41
C GLU A 97 7.63 -1.27 19.44
N ARG A 98 6.64 -2.02 18.94
CA ARG A 98 6.89 -3.07 17.95
C ARG A 98 7.36 -2.48 16.61
N VAL A 99 6.77 -1.38 16.17
CA VAL A 99 7.19 -0.67 14.96
C VAL A 99 8.62 -0.14 15.10
N THR A 100 8.94 0.50 16.24
CA THR A 100 10.31 0.96 16.54
C THR A 100 11.30 -0.22 16.54
N ALA A 101 10.95 -1.35 17.15
CA ALA A 101 11.82 -2.52 17.16
C ALA A 101 12.07 -3.09 15.74
N ILE A 102 11.07 -3.14 14.89
CA ILE A 102 11.20 -3.54 13.49
C ILE A 102 12.12 -2.57 12.74
N ALA A 103 11.87 -1.27 12.83
CA ALA A 103 12.69 -0.25 12.16
C ALA A 103 14.17 -0.36 12.56
N ALA A 104 14.44 -0.45 13.86
CA ALA A 104 15.81 -0.57 14.38
C ALA A 104 16.53 -1.86 13.97
N MET A 105 15.78 -2.95 13.82
CA MET A 105 16.34 -4.25 13.45
C MET A 105 16.66 -4.34 11.96
N THR A 106 15.77 -3.82 11.10
CA THR A 106 15.82 -4.07 9.65
C THR A 106 16.31 -2.87 8.84
N GLY A 107 16.10 -1.66 9.34
CA GLY A 107 16.33 -0.41 8.58
C GLY A 107 15.35 -0.17 7.44
N HIS A 108 14.25 -0.95 7.35
CA HIS A 108 13.22 -0.73 6.34
C HIS A 108 12.45 0.57 6.59
N ARG A 109 12.02 1.19 5.49
CA ARG A 109 11.09 2.31 5.50
C ARG A 109 9.68 1.77 5.73
N ILE A 110 8.93 2.40 6.61
CA ILE A 110 7.67 1.85 7.12
C ILE A 110 6.47 2.66 6.66
N ILE A 111 5.53 1.97 6.03
CA ILE A 111 4.15 2.40 5.84
C ILE A 111 3.31 1.77 6.95
N LYS A 112 2.66 2.56 7.82
CA LYS A 112 1.72 2.02 8.80
C LYS A 112 0.30 2.12 8.26
N ALA A 113 -0.34 0.97 8.09
CA ALA A 113 -1.75 0.90 7.74
C ALA A 113 -2.59 0.90 9.03
N ILE A 114 -3.62 1.73 9.04
CA ILE A 114 -4.52 1.92 10.17
C ILE A 114 -5.97 2.05 9.68
N PRO A 115 -6.94 1.45 10.36
CA PRO A 115 -8.35 1.79 10.16
C PRO A 115 -8.57 3.27 10.49
N PHE A 116 -9.48 3.92 9.77
CA PHE A 116 -9.77 5.33 10.06
C PHE A 116 -10.33 5.51 11.48
N ASP A 117 -9.50 6.05 12.34
CA ASP A 117 -9.80 6.60 13.65
C ASP A 117 -8.93 7.85 13.84
N ALA A 118 -9.54 8.99 14.13
CA ALA A 118 -8.84 10.28 14.14
C ALA A 118 -7.71 10.33 15.19
N ASP A 119 -7.93 9.78 16.38
CA ASP A 119 -6.95 9.79 17.46
C ASP A 119 -5.78 8.86 17.13
N ALA A 120 -6.06 7.69 16.55
CA ALA A 120 -5.04 6.76 16.09
C ALA A 120 -4.20 7.37 14.96
N VAL A 121 -4.83 8.03 13.99
CA VAL A 121 -4.13 8.70 12.87
C VAL A 121 -3.16 9.75 13.41
N LEU A 122 -3.60 10.61 14.32
CA LEU A 122 -2.74 11.64 14.94
C LEU A 122 -1.57 11.03 15.72
N ALA A 123 -1.82 9.95 16.48
CA ALA A 123 -0.77 9.29 17.23
C ALA A 123 0.30 8.67 16.31
N TRP A 124 -0.09 8.07 15.19
CA TRP A 124 0.84 7.51 14.22
C TRP A 124 1.54 8.57 13.35
N ASP A 125 0.91 9.74 13.15
CA ASP A 125 1.55 10.87 12.47
C ASP A 125 2.78 11.38 13.23
N GLU A 126 2.76 11.31 14.56
CA GLU A 126 3.89 11.70 15.41
C GLU A 126 4.98 10.61 15.54
N HIS A 127 4.73 9.37 15.10
CA HIS A 127 5.66 8.25 15.30
C HIS A 127 6.91 8.39 14.41
N PRO A 128 8.14 8.46 15.00
CA PRO A 128 9.36 8.82 14.25
C PRO A 128 9.78 7.78 13.19
N ASP A 129 9.47 6.51 13.41
CA ASP A 129 9.89 5.41 12.52
C ASP A 129 8.84 5.08 11.43
N VAL A 130 7.72 5.80 11.38
CA VAL A 130 6.72 5.69 10.31
C VAL A 130 6.93 6.81 9.31
N GLU A 131 7.06 6.49 8.04
CA GLU A 131 7.27 7.50 7.00
C GLU A 131 5.98 7.86 6.25
N ILE A 132 5.09 6.90 6.05
CA ILE A 132 3.82 7.09 5.34
C ILE A 132 2.71 6.45 6.15
N LEU A 133 1.57 7.14 6.24
CA LEU A 133 0.34 6.56 6.75
C LEU A 133 -0.50 6.00 5.61
N LEU A 134 -1.05 4.80 5.78
CA LEU A 134 -2.09 4.27 4.91
C LEU A 134 -3.38 4.18 5.71
N ILE A 135 -4.38 4.96 5.31
CA ILE A 135 -5.67 4.98 5.99
C ILE A 135 -6.64 4.10 5.22
N ASP A 136 -7.09 3.03 5.87
CA ASP A 136 -8.00 2.02 5.31
C ASP A 136 -9.42 2.19 5.86
N GLY A 137 -10.40 1.56 5.22
CA GLY A 137 -11.76 1.46 5.74
C GLY A 137 -11.82 0.79 7.12
N PRO A 138 -13.00 0.82 7.78
CA PRO A 138 -13.16 0.38 9.18
C PRO A 138 -12.83 -1.09 9.43
N ARG A 139 -12.73 -1.90 8.38
CA ARG A 139 -12.20 -3.27 8.43
C ARG A 139 -11.16 -3.42 7.33
N GLY A 140 -9.90 -3.30 7.68
CA GLY A 140 -8.78 -3.38 6.76
C GLY A 140 -8.91 -4.52 5.73
N GLY A 141 -8.75 -4.19 4.45
CA GLY A 141 -8.88 -5.14 3.34
C GLY A 141 -10.28 -5.65 3.01
N SER A 142 -11.33 -5.20 3.72
CA SER A 142 -12.73 -5.60 3.44
C SER A 142 -13.32 -4.96 2.18
N GLY A 143 -12.73 -3.86 1.71
CA GLY A 143 -13.27 -3.05 0.62
C GLY A 143 -14.48 -2.22 1.01
N GLU A 144 -14.80 -2.09 2.31
CA GLU A 144 -15.89 -1.23 2.77
C GLU A 144 -15.46 0.25 2.69
N PRO A 145 -16.24 1.11 2.00
CA PRO A 145 -15.97 2.54 1.95
C PRO A 145 -16.20 3.17 3.33
N PHE A 146 -15.39 4.15 3.68
CA PHE A 146 -15.60 4.98 4.88
C PHE A 146 -15.92 6.42 4.50
N ASP A 147 -16.33 7.23 5.49
CA ASP A 147 -16.66 8.63 5.25
C ASP A 147 -15.40 9.46 4.99
N HIS A 148 -15.04 9.60 3.73
CA HIS A 148 -13.90 10.42 3.29
C HIS A 148 -14.05 11.90 3.67
N ALA A 149 -15.28 12.42 3.85
CA ALA A 149 -15.49 13.79 4.27
C ALA A 149 -15.01 14.04 5.70
N ALA A 150 -15.10 13.02 6.57
CA ALA A 150 -14.56 13.10 7.93
C ALA A 150 -13.02 13.13 7.96
N LEU A 151 -12.36 12.56 6.96
CA LEU A 151 -10.90 12.56 6.84
C LEU A 151 -10.34 13.89 6.31
N ALA A 152 -11.05 14.61 5.46
CA ALA A 152 -10.55 15.81 4.79
C ALA A 152 -9.98 16.90 5.75
N PRO A 153 -10.64 17.26 6.86
CA PRO A 153 -10.07 18.23 7.82
C PRO A 153 -8.79 17.74 8.48
N LEU A 154 -8.68 16.42 8.72
CA LEU A 154 -7.54 15.80 9.38
C LEU A 154 -6.32 15.80 8.46
N LEU A 155 -6.48 15.46 7.18
CA LEU A 155 -5.39 15.42 6.21
C LEU A 155 -4.60 16.74 6.14
N ALA A 156 -5.27 17.88 6.30
CA ALA A 156 -4.63 19.19 6.27
C ALA A 156 -3.71 19.48 7.48
N THR A 157 -3.82 18.68 8.54
CA THR A 157 -3.04 18.83 9.79
C THR A 157 -1.89 17.84 9.91
N LEU A 158 -1.90 16.77 9.13
CA LEU A 158 -0.89 15.72 9.21
C LEU A 158 0.44 16.16 8.60
N ALA A 159 1.53 15.76 9.26
CA ALA A 159 2.89 16.02 8.79
C ALA A 159 3.35 14.96 7.78
N LYS A 160 2.85 13.73 7.90
CA LYS A 160 3.23 12.61 7.04
C LYS A 160 2.38 12.53 5.77
N PRO A 161 2.96 12.03 4.67
CA PRO A 161 2.21 11.65 3.47
C PRO A 161 1.15 10.60 3.80
N VAL A 162 -0.04 10.73 3.19
CA VAL A 162 -1.15 9.80 3.42
C VAL A 162 -1.58 9.11 2.13
N ILE A 163 -1.62 7.79 2.18
CA ILE A 163 -2.23 6.93 1.16
C ILE A 163 -3.65 6.58 1.62
N ILE A 164 -4.64 6.78 0.76
CA ILE A 164 -6.03 6.40 1.03
C ILE A 164 -6.28 5.02 0.44
N ALA A 165 -6.83 4.14 1.26
CA ALA A 165 -7.27 2.79 0.89
C ALA A 165 -8.73 2.57 1.29
N GLY A 166 -9.22 1.33 1.19
CA GLY A 166 -10.55 0.92 1.63
C GLY A 166 -11.66 1.24 0.65
N GLY A 167 -12.18 0.21 -0.01
CA GLY A 167 -13.34 0.32 -0.91
C GLY A 167 -13.12 1.10 -2.19
N LEU A 168 -11.88 1.45 -2.53
CA LEU A 168 -11.59 2.12 -3.79
C LEU A 168 -11.71 1.15 -4.98
N ASP A 169 -12.21 1.69 -6.08
CA ASP A 169 -12.34 1.02 -7.37
C ASP A 169 -12.20 2.04 -8.52
N PRO A 170 -12.20 1.62 -9.79
CA PRO A 170 -12.09 2.53 -10.93
C PRO A 170 -13.21 3.58 -11.00
N GLU A 171 -14.38 3.28 -10.44
CA GLU A 171 -15.57 4.10 -10.48
C GLU A 171 -15.54 5.24 -9.43
N THR A 172 -14.85 5.01 -8.30
CA THR A 172 -14.87 5.91 -7.13
C THR A 172 -13.57 6.68 -6.90
N VAL A 173 -12.41 6.16 -7.33
CA VAL A 173 -11.09 6.72 -7.01
C VAL A 173 -10.92 8.17 -7.48
N ALA A 174 -11.48 8.54 -8.64
CA ALA A 174 -11.37 9.90 -9.17
C ALA A 174 -12.04 10.95 -8.26
N GLU A 175 -13.15 10.59 -7.60
CA GLU A 175 -13.82 11.47 -6.65
C GLU A 175 -12.98 11.66 -5.38
N VAL A 176 -12.42 10.57 -4.86
CA VAL A 176 -11.54 10.59 -3.69
C VAL A 176 -10.29 11.44 -3.94
N VAL A 177 -9.64 11.26 -5.08
CA VAL A 177 -8.45 12.06 -5.45
C VAL A 177 -8.78 13.54 -5.58
N ARG A 178 -9.89 13.89 -6.24
CA ARG A 178 -10.30 15.29 -6.39
C ARG A 178 -10.71 15.93 -5.07
N GLY A 179 -11.40 15.18 -4.20
CA GLY A 179 -11.92 15.70 -2.94
C GLY A 179 -10.86 15.83 -1.85
N LEU A 180 -9.95 14.88 -1.74
CA LEU A 180 -8.97 14.79 -0.66
C LEU A 180 -7.55 15.21 -1.07
N GLN A 181 -7.22 15.17 -2.36
CA GLN A 181 -5.87 15.43 -2.87
C GLN A 181 -4.78 14.67 -2.08
N PRO A 182 -4.93 13.35 -1.87
CA PRO A 182 -4.01 12.58 -1.04
C PRO A 182 -2.64 12.47 -1.69
N PHE A 183 -1.62 12.12 -0.90
CA PHE A 183 -0.31 11.73 -1.43
C PHE A 183 -0.43 10.51 -2.35
N GLY A 184 -1.28 9.54 -2.01
CA GLY A 184 -1.49 8.35 -2.83
C GLY A 184 -2.82 7.67 -2.59
N VAL A 185 -3.11 6.69 -3.45
CA VAL A 185 -4.24 5.78 -3.34
C VAL A 185 -3.77 4.34 -3.46
N ASP A 186 -4.41 3.45 -2.69
CA ASP A 186 -4.14 2.02 -2.69
C ASP A 186 -5.41 1.23 -2.99
N VAL A 187 -5.30 0.23 -3.85
CA VAL A 187 -6.42 -0.64 -4.20
C VAL A 187 -6.01 -2.10 -4.20
N SER A 188 -6.91 -2.96 -3.70
CA SER A 188 -6.73 -4.40 -3.76
C SER A 188 -7.92 -5.07 -4.44
N SER A 189 -9.02 -5.30 -3.72
CA SER A 189 -10.21 -6.00 -4.24
C SER A 189 -10.94 -5.25 -5.35
N GLY A 190 -10.89 -3.92 -5.36
CA GLY A 190 -11.55 -3.10 -6.37
C GLY A 190 -11.03 -3.28 -7.80
N VAL A 191 -9.87 -3.93 -7.96
CA VAL A 191 -9.29 -4.30 -9.26
C VAL A 191 -9.14 -5.82 -9.42
N GLU A 192 -10.01 -6.59 -8.78
CA GLU A 192 -10.04 -8.05 -8.90
C GLU A 192 -11.26 -8.52 -9.72
N SER A 193 -11.06 -9.57 -10.51
CA SER A 193 -12.13 -10.29 -11.21
C SER A 193 -12.84 -11.28 -10.30
N THR A 194 -12.08 -11.93 -9.44
CA THR A 194 -12.51 -12.78 -8.33
C THR A 194 -11.56 -12.59 -7.16
N HIS A 195 -11.98 -12.98 -5.95
CA HIS A 195 -11.19 -12.77 -4.74
C HIS A 195 -9.75 -13.31 -4.86
N GLY A 196 -8.77 -12.42 -4.80
CA GLY A 196 -7.34 -12.73 -4.93
C GLY A 196 -6.81 -12.84 -6.36
N VAL A 197 -7.63 -12.56 -7.39
CA VAL A 197 -7.21 -12.61 -8.81
C VAL A 197 -7.40 -11.25 -9.44
N LYS A 198 -6.30 -10.62 -9.87
CA LYS A 198 -6.33 -9.29 -10.49
C LYS A 198 -7.00 -9.31 -11.87
N ASP A 199 -7.71 -8.24 -12.17
CA ASP A 199 -8.27 -7.91 -13.48
C ASP A 199 -7.41 -6.78 -14.09
N HIS A 200 -6.68 -7.08 -15.15
CA HIS A 200 -5.74 -6.14 -15.76
C HIS A 200 -6.44 -4.94 -16.41
N ASP A 201 -7.67 -5.10 -16.89
CA ASP A 201 -8.44 -3.99 -17.43
C ASP A 201 -8.93 -3.06 -16.30
N ARG A 202 -9.32 -3.62 -15.15
CA ARG A 202 -9.66 -2.83 -13.96
C ARG A 202 -8.43 -2.12 -13.38
N ILE A 203 -7.25 -2.75 -13.37
CA ILE A 203 -5.99 -2.06 -12.98
C ILE A 203 -5.77 -0.83 -13.85
N ARG A 204 -5.85 -0.99 -15.18
CA ARG A 204 -5.67 0.13 -16.12
C ARG A 204 -6.71 1.22 -15.92
N ALA A 205 -7.97 0.84 -15.75
CA ALA A 205 -9.07 1.77 -15.50
C ALA A 205 -8.87 2.55 -14.19
N PHE A 206 -8.46 1.87 -13.11
CA PHE A 206 -8.18 2.50 -11.81
C PHE A 206 -7.05 3.53 -11.90
N VAL A 207 -5.90 3.16 -12.49
CA VAL A 207 -4.76 4.08 -12.62
C VAL A 207 -5.13 5.28 -13.48
N THR A 208 -5.86 5.07 -14.58
CA THR A 208 -6.35 6.15 -15.44
C THR A 208 -7.27 7.09 -14.66
N ALA A 209 -8.24 6.56 -13.93
CA ALA A 209 -9.19 7.36 -13.16
C ALA A 209 -8.51 8.12 -12.00
N ALA A 210 -7.50 7.52 -11.36
CA ALA A 210 -6.74 8.17 -10.28
C ALA A 210 -5.89 9.35 -10.77
N ARG A 211 -5.47 9.33 -12.04
CA ARG A 211 -4.62 10.39 -12.61
C ARG A 211 -5.39 11.50 -13.34
N GLY A 212 -6.66 11.29 -13.66
CA GLY A 212 -7.57 12.27 -14.28
C GLY A 212 -7.47 12.29 -15.79
#